data_adaf96873bb503bfe3bf8af5417f3989
#
_entry.id   adaf96873bb503bfe3bf8af5417f3989
#
_cell.length_a   1.000
_cell.length_b   1.000
_cell.length_c   1.000
_cell.angle_alpha   90.00
_cell.angle_beta   90.00
_cell.angle_gamma   90.00
#
_symmetry.space_group_name_H-M   'P 1'
#
loop_
_entity.id
_entity.type
_entity.pdbx_description
1 polymer ?
#
loop_
_entity_poly.entity_id
_entity_poly.type
_entity_poly.pdbx_seq_one_letter_code
_entity_poly.pdbx_strand_id
1 'polypeptide(L)'
;LKLGRRKRRRARERTADQISGGWDEFVDRVVDLGAPVPPRGTRRSGALAVEDHFAVVPGTGEMTESASGGAAIALADRADAEVFGPGDPSAEDVEAFWHDVDASATELASTQSKWRQLRARVSPRSLRRKERK
;
A
#
# COMPACT_ATOMS: atom_id res chain seq x y z
N LEU A 1 16.22 -16.71 34.06
CA LEU A 1 14.87 -16.19 34.19
C LEU A 1 14.75 -14.77 33.65
N LYS A 2 15.65 -13.87 34.01
CA LYS A 2 15.66 -12.50 33.47
C LYS A 2 15.99 -12.50 31.97
N LEU A 3 16.87 -13.38 31.52
CA LEU A 3 17.24 -13.55 30.11
C LEU A 3 16.05 -14.04 29.27
N GLY A 4 15.23 -14.95 29.81
CA GLY A 4 14.04 -15.45 29.13
C GLY A 4 13.00 -14.37 28.93
N ARG A 5 12.80 -13.50 29.92
CA ARG A 5 11.85 -12.38 29.82
C ARG A 5 12.31 -11.35 28.81
N ARG A 6 13.61 -11.02 28.78
CA ARG A 6 14.20 -10.10 27.80
C ARG A 6 14.07 -10.67 26.38
N LYS A 7 14.31 -11.97 26.23
CA LYS A 7 14.19 -12.64 24.96
C LYS A 7 12.76 -12.61 24.41
N ARG A 8 11.79 -12.86 25.28
CA ARG A 8 10.36 -12.76 24.93
C ARG A 8 9.96 -11.34 24.57
N ARG A 9 10.41 -10.37 25.33
CA ARG A 9 10.13 -8.96 25.09
C ARG A 9 10.70 -8.50 23.75
N ARG A 10 11.93 -8.91 23.44
CA ARG A 10 12.57 -8.61 22.15
C ARG A 10 11.87 -9.30 20.99
N ALA A 11 11.39 -10.51 21.20
CA ALA A 11 10.64 -11.21 20.17
C ALA A 11 9.33 -10.49 19.85
N ARG A 12 8.65 -9.95 20.87
CA ARG A 12 7.43 -9.15 20.73
C ARG A 12 7.68 -7.90 19.94
N GLU A 13 8.67 -7.11 20.38
CA GLU A 13 9.07 -5.88 19.70
C GLU A 13 9.43 -6.17 18.25
N ARG A 14 10.12 -7.28 18.01
CA ARG A 14 10.53 -7.69 16.68
C ARG A 14 9.34 -7.99 15.77
N THR A 15 8.34 -8.73 16.25
CA THR A 15 7.18 -9.07 15.42
C THR A 15 6.30 -7.84 15.15
N ALA A 16 6.07 -6.99 16.15
CA ALA A 16 5.36 -5.74 15.95
C ALA A 16 6.12 -4.82 14.98
N ASP A 17 7.43 -4.74 15.13
CA ASP A 17 8.28 -3.94 14.23
C ASP A 17 8.26 -4.50 12.82
N GLN A 18 8.19 -5.80 12.65
CA GLN A 18 8.10 -6.43 11.34
C GLN A 18 6.76 -6.12 10.66
N ILE A 19 5.68 -6.07 11.43
CA ILE A 19 4.38 -5.62 10.90
C ILE A 19 4.45 -4.16 10.46
N SER A 20 5.00 -3.29 11.31
CA SER A 20 5.21 -1.88 10.97
C SER A 20 6.08 -1.73 9.73
N GLY A 21 7.16 -2.52 9.64
CA GLY A 21 8.05 -2.54 8.48
C GLY A 21 7.32 -2.98 7.21
N GLY A 22 6.40 -3.93 7.32
CA GLY A 22 5.57 -4.35 6.18
C GLY A 22 4.67 -3.23 5.68
N TRP A 23 4.05 -2.50 6.58
CA TRP A 23 3.25 -1.33 6.22
C TRP A 23 4.12 -0.26 5.54
N ASP A 24 5.29 0.04 6.10
CA ASP A 24 6.22 1.01 5.52
C ASP A 24 6.65 0.61 4.11
N GLU A 25 6.89 -0.68 3.89
CA GLU A 25 7.22 -1.21 2.55
C GLU A 25 6.06 -0.99 1.57
N PHE A 26 4.83 -1.23 2.03
CA PHE A 26 3.65 -0.98 1.22
C PHE A 26 3.57 0.50 0.81
N VAL A 27 3.76 1.40 1.78
CA VAL A 27 3.73 2.85 1.54
C VAL A 27 4.83 3.24 0.54
N ASP A 28 6.04 2.76 0.72
CA ASP A 28 7.15 3.06 -0.18
C ASP A 28 6.83 2.64 -1.61
N ARG A 29 6.25 1.47 -1.78
CA ARG A 29 5.91 0.94 -3.10
C ARG A 29 4.80 1.74 -3.77
N VAL A 30 3.76 2.14 -3.02
CA VAL A 30 2.67 2.93 -3.61
C VAL A 30 3.08 4.38 -3.85
N VAL A 31 3.99 4.93 -3.04
CA VAL A 31 4.58 6.24 -3.28
C VAL A 31 5.38 6.22 -4.58
N ASP A 32 6.12 5.15 -4.83
CA ASP A 32 6.85 4.97 -6.10
C ASP A 32 5.88 4.91 -7.29
N LEU A 33 4.65 4.48 -7.06
CA LEU A 33 3.60 4.50 -8.08
C LEU A 33 2.91 5.87 -8.21
N GLY A 34 3.31 6.84 -7.39
CA GLY A 34 2.79 8.19 -7.44
C GLY A 34 1.68 8.52 -6.44
N ALA A 35 1.34 7.60 -5.54
CA ALA A 35 0.33 7.88 -4.53
C ALA A 35 0.83 8.95 -3.55
N PRO A 36 0.04 10.02 -3.29
CA PRO A 36 0.48 11.12 -2.44
C PRO A 36 0.22 10.81 -0.95
N VAL A 37 0.94 9.83 -0.42
CA VAL A 37 0.81 9.45 0.99
C VAL A 37 1.54 10.47 1.85
N PRO A 38 0.85 11.13 2.81
CA PRO A 38 1.51 12.10 3.69
C PRO A 38 2.60 11.41 4.53
N PRO A 39 3.78 12.01 4.68
CA PRO A 39 4.85 11.42 5.49
C PRO A 39 4.51 11.39 6.99
N ARG A 40 3.56 12.21 7.42
CA ARG A 40 3.05 12.24 8.77
C ARG A 40 1.56 11.95 8.73
N GLY A 41 1.11 11.19 9.69
CA GLY A 41 -0.29 10.82 9.78
C GLY A 41 -0.44 9.39 10.25
N THR A 42 -1.67 8.96 10.35
CA THR A 42 -1.98 7.59 10.77
C THR A 42 -1.88 6.65 9.57
N ARG A 43 -1.77 5.35 9.85
CA ARG A 43 -1.83 4.34 8.79
C ARG A 43 -3.14 4.44 8.03
N ARG A 44 -4.24 4.68 8.73
CA ARG A 44 -5.55 4.79 8.09
C ARG A 44 -5.63 6.01 7.16
N SER A 45 -5.08 7.16 7.57
CA SER A 45 -5.06 8.33 6.70
C SER A 45 -4.22 8.10 5.44
N GLY A 46 -3.09 7.41 5.60
CA GLY A 46 -2.27 7.00 4.46
C GLY A 46 -3.00 6.04 3.54
N ALA A 47 -3.71 5.07 4.13
CA ALA A 47 -4.50 4.10 3.36
C ALA A 47 -5.61 4.79 2.56
N LEU A 48 -6.29 5.77 3.16
CA LEU A 48 -7.32 6.53 2.46
C LEU A 48 -6.74 7.29 1.26
N ALA A 49 -5.55 7.85 1.41
CA ALA A 49 -4.87 8.53 0.31
C ALA A 49 -4.57 7.54 -0.84
N VAL A 50 -4.18 6.32 -0.52
CA VAL A 50 -3.95 5.27 -1.51
C VAL A 50 -5.26 4.89 -2.22
N GLU A 51 -6.33 4.66 -1.46
CA GLU A 51 -7.63 4.31 -2.04
C GLU A 51 -8.10 5.41 -2.99
N ASP A 52 -8.00 6.66 -2.58
CA ASP A 52 -8.41 7.81 -3.40
C ASP A 52 -7.57 7.93 -4.67
N HIS A 53 -6.27 7.74 -4.55
CA HIS A 53 -5.37 7.82 -5.70
C HIS A 53 -5.74 6.81 -6.79
N PHE A 54 -6.07 5.59 -6.39
CA PHE A 54 -6.42 4.53 -7.33
C PHE A 54 -7.92 4.49 -7.67
N ALA A 55 -8.68 5.46 -7.20
CA ALA A 55 -10.09 5.64 -7.56
C ALA A 55 -10.28 6.59 -8.75
N VAL A 56 -9.20 7.21 -9.22
CA VAL A 56 -9.25 8.14 -10.35
C VAL A 56 -8.41 7.58 -11.48
N VAL A 57 -9.00 7.39 -12.64
CA VAL A 57 -8.28 6.92 -13.82
C VAL A 57 -7.39 8.05 -14.34
N PRO A 58 -6.06 7.84 -14.43
CA PRO A 58 -5.15 8.88 -14.86
C PRO A 58 -5.45 9.41 -16.26
N GLY A 59 -5.43 10.73 -16.39
CA GLY A 59 -5.61 11.40 -17.67
C GLY A 59 -7.05 11.66 -18.07
N THR A 60 -8.02 11.01 -17.43
CA THR A 60 -9.43 11.19 -17.74
C THR A 60 -10.19 11.96 -16.66
N GLY A 61 -9.70 11.91 -15.44
CA GLY A 61 -10.39 12.49 -14.29
C GLY A 61 -11.64 11.71 -13.88
N GLU A 62 -11.92 10.59 -14.54
CA GLU A 62 -13.08 9.77 -14.20
C GLU A 62 -12.88 9.07 -12.88
N MET A 63 -13.93 9.14 -12.04
CA MET A 63 -13.97 8.39 -10.78
C MET A 63 -14.39 6.97 -11.06
N THR A 64 -13.72 6.05 -10.39
CA THR A 64 -14.03 4.63 -10.46
C THR A 64 -13.93 4.03 -9.08
N GLU A 65 -14.33 2.78 -8.93
CA GLU A 65 -14.02 2.07 -7.71
C GLU A 65 -12.51 1.98 -7.56
N SER A 66 -12.01 2.15 -6.33
CA SER A 66 -10.58 2.11 -6.10
C SER A 66 -10.01 0.79 -6.58
N ALA A 67 -8.94 0.85 -7.37
CA ALA A 67 -8.22 -0.35 -7.79
C ALA A 67 -7.60 -1.09 -6.59
N SER A 68 -7.40 -0.37 -5.48
CA SER A 68 -6.99 -0.98 -4.22
C SER A 68 -8.10 -1.85 -3.61
N GLY A 69 -9.39 -1.55 -3.94
CA GLY A 69 -10.52 -2.36 -3.49
C GLY A 69 -10.67 -2.45 -1.99
N GLY A 70 -10.18 -1.45 -1.24
CA GLY A 70 -10.17 -1.47 0.22
C GLY A 70 -8.99 -2.22 0.82
N ALA A 71 -8.10 -2.76 0.02
CA ALA A 71 -6.95 -3.53 0.51
C ALA A 71 -5.99 -2.66 1.34
N ALA A 72 -5.77 -1.41 0.93
CA ALA A 72 -4.90 -0.50 1.68
C ALA A 72 -5.46 -0.23 3.07
N ILE A 73 -6.77 0.03 3.17
CA ILE A 73 -7.43 0.23 4.46
C ILE A 73 -7.37 -1.03 5.31
N ALA A 74 -7.61 -2.19 4.71
CA ALA A 74 -7.54 -3.47 5.42
C ALA A 74 -6.13 -3.74 5.98
N LEU A 75 -5.10 -3.44 5.20
CA LEU A 75 -3.71 -3.58 5.65
C LEU A 75 -3.40 -2.61 6.81
N ALA A 76 -3.84 -1.36 6.70
CA ALA A 76 -3.65 -0.36 7.75
C ALA A 76 -4.33 -0.79 9.06
N ASP A 77 -5.57 -1.24 8.97
CA ASP A 77 -6.33 -1.69 10.13
C ASP A 77 -5.70 -2.94 10.77
N ARG A 78 -5.23 -3.87 9.95
CA ARG A 78 -4.51 -5.06 10.45
C ARG A 78 -3.21 -4.65 11.15
N ALA A 79 -2.44 -3.77 10.56
CA ALA A 79 -1.19 -3.30 11.15
C ALA A 79 -1.46 -2.66 12.51
N ASP A 80 -2.46 -1.80 12.60
CA ASP A 80 -2.82 -1.15 13.86
C ASP A 80 -3.30 -2.17 14.91
N ALA A 81 -4.12 -3.14 14.50
CA ALA A 81 -4.58 -4.18 15.40
C ALA A 81 -3.44 -5.04 15.93
N GLU A 82 -2.47 -5.37 15.09
CA GLU A 82 -1.32 -6.19 15.48
C GLU A 82 -0.31 -5.42 16.34
N VAL A 83 -0.10 -4.14 16.03
CA VAL A 83 0.88 -3.32 16.77
C VAL A 83 0.33 -2.83 18.09
N PHE A 84 -0.93 -2.40 18.13
CA PHE A 84 -1.55 -1.78 19.31
C PHE A 84 -2.55 -2.67 20.04
N GLY A 85 -2.92 -3.79 19.44
CA GLY A 85 -3.89 -4.70 20.05
C GLY A 85 -3.29 -5.56 21.16
N PRO A 86 -4.13 -6.27 21.90
CA PRO A 86 -3.66 -7.20 22.91
C PRO A 86 -3.01 -8.42 22.27
N GLY A 87 -1.94 -8.88 22.86
CA GLY A 87 -1.18 -10.00 22.35
C GLY A 87 -0.15 -9.59 21.33
N ASP A 88 0.63 -10.55 20.88
CA ASP A 88 1.74 -10.32 19.97
C ASP A 88 1.48 -10.99 18.64
N PRO A 89 1.87 -10.35 17.52
CA PRO A 89 1.83 -11.02 16.24
C PRO A 89 2.69 -12.29 16.27
N SER A 90 2.18 -13.37 15.74
CA SER A 90 2.97 -14.59 15.57
C SER A 90 3.85 -14.44 14.32
N ALA A 91 4.84 -15.33 14.18
CA ALA A 91 5.65 -15.37 12.96
C ALA A 91 4.77 -15.62 11.73
N GLU A 92 3.73 -16.44 11.88
CA GLU A 92 2.78 -16.72 10.81
C GLU A 92 1.98 -15.48 10.43
N ASP A 93 1.57 -14.68 11.42
CA ASP A 93 0.85 -13.43 11.19
C ASP A 93 1.73 -12.44 10.43
N VAL A 94 3.00 -12.34 10.79
CA VAL A 94 3.97 -11.48 10.11
C VAL A 94 4.14 -11.91 8.65
N GLU A 95 4.32 -13.21 8.42
CA GLU A 95 4.46 -13.75 7.06
C GLU A 95 3.22 -13.47 6.21
N ALA A 96 2.04 -13.71 6.77
CA ALA A 96 0.79 -13.46 6.08
C ALA A 96 0.62 -11.98 5.74
N PHE A 97 0.97 -11.10 6.66
CA PHE A 97 0.88 -9.66 6.44
C PHE A 97 1.82 -9.22 5.30
N TRP A 98 3.08 -9.67 5.31
CA TRP A 98 4.03 -9.34 4.26
C TRP A 98 3.62 -9.90 2.90
N HIS A 99 3.05 -11.10 2.90
CA HIS A 99 2.51 -11.70 1.68
C HIS A 99 1.39 -10.83 1.10
N ASP A 100 0.48 -10.36 1.95
CA ASP A 100 -0.64 -9.52 1.51
C ASP A 100 -0.16 -8.14 1.07
N VAL A 101 0.86 -7.58 1.72
CA VAL A 101 1.51 -6.33 1.29
C VAL A 101 2.06 -6.50 -0.13
N ASP A 102 2.81 -7.56 -0.34
CA ASP A 102 3.43 -7.85 -1.64
C ASP A 102 2.36 -8.04 -2.72
N ALA A 103 1.35 -8.84 -2.44
CA ALA A 103 0.27 -9.10 -3.37
C ALA A 103 -0.48 -7.80 -3.75
N SER A 104 -0.83 -6.99 -2.75
CA SER A 104 -1.56 -5.75 -2.96
C SER A 104 -0.74 -4.73 -3.75
N ALA A 105 0.52 -4.55 -3.39
CA ALA A 105 1.39 -3.61 -4.09
C ALA A 105 1.67 -4.05 -5.52
N THR A 106 1.87 -5.34 -5.75
CA THR A 106 2.07 -5.89 -7.08
C THR A 106 0.83 -5.70 -7.96
N GLU A 107 -0.35 -5.92 -7.40
CA GLU A 107 -1.60 -5.73 -8.12
C GLU A 107 -1.82 -4.27 -8.50
N LEU A 108 -1.52 -3.34 -7.59
CA LEU A 108 -1.62 -1.90 -7.88
C LEU A 108 -0.63 -1.48 -8.97
N ALA A 109 0.58 -1.99 -8.92
CA ALA A 109 1.58 -1.74 -9.96
C ALA A 109 1.12 -2.24 -11.32
N SER A 110 0.52 -3.43 -11.36
CA SER A 110 -0.05 -4.01 -12.56
C SER A 110 -1.21 -3.18 -13.11
N THR A 111 -2.10 -2.75 -12.23
CA THR A 111 -3.24 -1.89 -12.61
C THR A 111 -2.76 -0.58 -13.20
N GLN A 112 -1.78 0.06 -12.56
CA GLN A 112 -1.23 1.32 -13.05
C GLN A 112 -0.54 1.16 -14.39
N SER A 113 0.14 0.04 -14.60
CA SER A 113 0.76 -0.29 -15.88
C SER A 113 -0.29 -0.43 -16.99
N LYS A 114 -1.40 -1.11 -16.69
CA LYS A 114 -2.54 -1.23 -17.63
C LYS A 114 -3.15 0.12 -17.94
N TRP A 115 -3.33 0.98 -16.94
CA TRP A 115 -3.83 2.33 -17.14
C TRP A 115 -2.91 3.15 -18.00
N ARG A 116 -1.60 3.01 -17.78
CA ARG A 116 -0.59 3.71 -18.58
C ARG A 116 -0.63 3.28 -20.04
N GLN A 117 -0.77 1.98 -20.29
CA GLN A 117 -0.91 1.44 -21.64
C GLN A 117 -2.18 1.94 -22.31
N LEU A 118 -3.29 1.93 -21.60
CA LEU A 118 -4.57 2.43 -22.10
C LEU A 118 -4.47 3.91 -22.45
N ARG A 119 -3.85 4.69 -21.59
CA ARG A 119 -3.61 6.11 -21.77
C ARG A 119 -2.72 6.37 -22.99
N ALA A 120 -1.73 5.52 -23.23
CA ALA A 120 -0.85 5.63 -24.40
C ALA A 120 -1.60 5.38 -25.71
N ARG A 121 -2.59 4.48 -25.71
CA ARG A 121 -3.40 4.18 -26.90
C ARG A 121 -4.33 5.30 -27.32
N VAL A 122 -4.87 6.02 -26.32
CA VAL A 122 -5.83 7.10 -26.57
C VAL A 122 -5.21 8.47 -26.19
N SER A 123 -3.88 8.53 -26.14
CA SER A 123 -3.21 9.68 -25.61
C SER A 123 -3.23 10.88 -26.55
N PRO A 124 -3.18 12.09 -26.02
CA PRO A 124 -3.02 13.31 -26.78
C PRO A 124 -1.80 13.34 -27.71
N ARG A 125 -0.86 12.42 -27.53
CA ARG A 125 0.30 12.32 -28.40
C ARG A 125 -0.07 12.07 -29.86
N SER A 126 -1.04 11.20 -30.09
CA SER A 126 -1.54 10.94 -31.43
C SER A 126 -2.21 12.18 -32.01
N LEU A 127 -2.92 12.91 -31.18
CA LEU A 127 -3.58 14.16 -31.57
C LEU A 127 -2.57 15.28 -31.80
N ARG A 128 -1.54 15.37 -30.97
CA ARG A 128 -0.48 16.36 -31.15
C ARG A 128 0.30 16.18 -32.45
N ARG A 129 0.54 14.95 -32.85
CA ARG A 129 1.18 14.64 -34.11
C ARG A 129 0.34 15.12 -35.30
N LYS A 130 -0.96 14.98 -35.20
CA LYS A 130 -1.89 15.44 -36.24
C LYS A 130 -1.96 16.95 -36.30
N GLU A 131 -1.86 17.62 -35.17
CA GLU A 131 -1.90 19.08 -35.08
C GLU A 131 -0.65 19.76 -35.64
N ARG A 132 0.50 19.07 -35.59
CA ARG A 132 1.76 19.59 -36.09
C ARG A 132 1.92 19.48 -37.62
N LYS A 133 1.04 18.78 -38.23
CA LYS A 133 1.00 18.66 -39.68
C LYS A 133 -0.05 19.59 -40.27
#